data_5d791dc27a3584494dcb41d191b4b4da
#
_entry.id   5d791dc27a3584494dcb41d191b4b4da
#
_cell.length_a   1.000
_cell.length_b   1.000
_cell.length_c   1.000
_cell.angle_alpha   90.00
_cell.angle_beta   90.00
_cell.angle_gamma   90.00
#
_symmetry.space_group_name_H-M   'P 1'
#
loop_
_entity.id
_entity.type
_entity.pdbx_description
1 polymer ?
#
loop_
_entity_poly.entity_id
_entity_poly.type
_entity_poly.pdbx_seq_one_letter_code
_entity_poly.pdbx_strand_id
1 'polypeptide(L)'
;KKNIYSILNKQFGFDSFRGEQEAIIKRTVVEQKHSLVLMPTGSGKSLCYQIPALYFDNCTIVISPLIALMQDQVDVLKKKNISAAFINSTISKPEKEKRLKEFVEGKIKLLYVTPERFRKTDFVEQIKKAKIDLLAVDEAHCISEWGHDFRPDYSRIGEFRELMGNPLTIALTATATHDIQEDI
;
A
#
# COMPACT_ATOMS: atom_id res chain seq x y z
N LYS A 1 14.50 -17.38 9.18
CA LYS A 1 13.75 -17.38 7.93
C LYS A 1 12.39 -16.76 8.16
N LYS A 2 12.01 -15.74 7.37
CA LYS A 2 10.71 -15.09 7.50
C LYS A 2 9.58 -16.03 7.09
N ASN A 3 8.49 -15.96 7.86
CA ASN A 3 7.34 -16.83 7.66
C ASN A 3 6.07 -15.99 7.91
N ILE A 4 5.10 -16.10 7.02
CA ILE A 4 3.86 -15.28 7.11
C ILE A 4 3.07 -15.57 8.38
N TYR A 5 3.08 -16.80 8.87
CA TYR A 5 2.37 -17.17 10.11
C TYR A 5 3.06 -16.57 11.34
N SER A 6 4.37 -16.57 11.34
CA SER A 6 5.16 -15.93 12.40
C SER A 6 4.94 -14.42 12.43
N ILE A 7 4.89 -13.78 11.26
CA ILE A 7 4.60 -12.34 11.16
C ILE A 7 3.20 -12.05 11.71
N LEU A 8 2.20 -12.84 11.30
CA LEU A 8 0.83 -12.70 11.77
C LEU A 8 0.75 -12.74 13.30
N ASN A 9 1.40 -13.73 13.90
CA ASN A 9 1.37 -13.94 15.35
C ASN A 9 2.20 -12.89 16.10
N LYS A 10 3.47 -12.72 15.74
CA LYS A 10 4.41 -11.86 16.49
C LYS A 10 4.14 -10.37 16.31
N GLN A 11 3.80 -9.94 15.10
CA GLN A 11 3.60 -8.52 14.81
C GLN A 11 2.15 -8.07 15.00
N PHE A 12 1.19 -8.92 14.68
CA PHE A 12 -0.23 -8.55 14.70
C PHE A 12 -1.01 -9.21 15.82
N GLY A 13 -0.46 -10.23 16.48
CA GLY A 13 -1.09 -10.88 17.63
C GLY A 13 -2.25 -11.80 17.29
N PHE A 14 -2.34 -12.27 16.05
CA PHE A 14 -3.38 -13.20 15.63
C PHE A 14 -2.85 -14.62 15.52
N ASP A 15 -3.66 -15.59 15.90
CA ASP A 15 -3.28 -17.02 15.85
C ASP A 15 -3.48 -17.63 14.47
N SER A 16 -4.45 -17.13 13.70
CA SER A 16 -4.79 -17.66 12.39
C SER A 16 -5.30 -16.59 11.44
N PHE A 17 -5.17 -16.86 10.15
CA PHE A 17 -5.77 -16.01 9.11
C PHE A 17 -7.29 -16.21 9.06
N ARG A 18 -8.00 -15.20 8.57
CA ARG A 18 -9.44 -15.23 8.35
C ARG A 18 -9.76 -15.25 6.87
N GLY A 19 -10.82 -15.99 6.51
CA GLY A 19 -11.33 -16.01 5.16
C GLY A 19 -10.24 -16.29 4.13
N GLU A 20 -10.13 -15.41 3.15
CA GLU A 20 -9.20 -15.57 2.04
C GLU A 20 -7.82 -14.93 2.27
N GLN A 21 -7.57 -14.38 3.44
CA GLN A 21 -6.30 -13.69 3.74
C GLN A 21 -5.08 -14.54 3.41
N GLU A 22 -5.06 -15.79 3.86
CA GLU A 22 -3.92 -16.67 3.65
C GLU A 22 -3.64 -16.91 2.16
N ALA A 23 -4.68 -17.21 1.38
CA ALA A 23 -4.55 -17.44 -0.04
C ALA A 23 -4.04 -16.19 -0.78
N ILE A 24 -4.56 -15.02 -0.42
CA ILE A 24 -4.15 -13.73 -1.00
C ILE A 24 -2.68 -13.45 -0.70
N ILE A 25 -2.28 -13.62 0.56
CA ILE A 25 -0.91 -13.37 0.99
C ILE A 25 0.07 -14.32 0.31
N LYS A 26 -0.26 -15.60 0.24
CA LYS A 26 0.58 -16.59 -0.46
C LYS A 26 0.72 -16.27 -1.94
N ARG A 27 -0.34 -15.85 -2.60
CA ARG A 27 -0.28 -15.42 -3.99
C ARG A 27 0.75 -14.29 -4.16
N THR A 28 0.79 -13.37 -3.22
CA THR A 28 1.72 -12.23 -3.25
C THR A 28 3.16 -12.66 -2.95
N VAL A 29 3.39 -13.38 -1.85
CA VAL A 29 4.76 -13.64 -1.38
C VAL A 29 5.40 -14.86 -2.01
N VAL A 30 4.63 -15.90 -2.33
CA VAL A 30 5.16 -17.15 -2.90
C VAL A 30 5.10 -17.12 -4.43
N GLU A 31 3.93 -16.86 -4.98
CA GLU A 31 3.74 -16.85 -6.43
C GLU A 31 4.22 -15.56 -7.09
N GLN A 32 4.34 -14.48 -6.31
CA GLN A 32 4.74 -13.14 -6.77
C GLN A 32 3.91 -12.66 -7.94
N LYS A 33 2.59 -12.81 -7.81
CA LYS A 33 1.62 -12.39 -8.82
C LYS A 33 0.84 -11.17 -8.33
N HIS A 34 0.53 -10.29 -9.26
CA HIS A 34 -0.37 -9.17 -8.99
C HIS A 34 -1.75 -9.70 -8.58
N SER A 35 -2.40 -8.97 -7.69
CA SER A 35 -3.72 -9.35 -7.18
C SER A 35 -4.69 -8.19 -7.16
N LEU A 36 -5.95 -8.51 -7.44
CA LEU A 36 -7.08 -7.65 -7.12
C LEU A 36 -7.86 -8.31 -6.00
N VAL A 37 -7.97 -7.62 -4.86
CA VAL A 37 -8.60 -8.15 -3.66
C VAL A 37 -9.95 -7.48 -3.46
N LEU A 38 -11.01 -8.28 -3.47
CA LEU A 38 -12.37 -7.82 -3.18
C LEU A 38 -12.74 -8.32 -1.79
N MET A 39 -12.69 -7.43 -0.81
CA MET A 39 -13.03 -7.75 0.58
C MET A 39 -13.84 -6.61 1.20
N PRO A 40 -14.89 -6.91 1.96
CA PRO A 40 -15.67 -5.88 2.63
C PRO A 40 -14.81 -5.14 3.68
N THR A 41 -15.19 -3.89 3.95
CA THR A 41 -14.56 -3.07 4.98
C THR A 41 -14.65 -3.79 6.32
N GLY A 42 -13.55 -3.78 7.09
CA GLY A 42 -13.51 -4.40 8.40
C GLY A 42 -13.21 -5.90 8.42
N SER A 43 -12.97 -6.52 7.25
CA SER A 43 -12.66 -7.95 7.17
C SER A 43 -11.15 -8.26 7.23
N GLY A 44 -10.32 -7.30 7.67
CA GLY A 44 -8.87 -7.49 7.74
C GLY A 44 -8.17 -7.31 6.40
N LYS A 45 -8.73 -6.49 5.53
CA LYS A 45 -8.20 -6.21 4.19
C LYS A 45 -6.76 -5.68 4.23
N SER A 46 -6.43 -4.83 5.19
CA SER A 46 -5.10 -4.23 5.29
C SER A 46 -4.00 -5.25 5.59
N LEU A 47 -4.30 -6.35 6.28
CA LEU A 47 -3.32 -7.41 6.51
C LEU A 47 -2.82 -8.02 5.20
N CYS A 48 -3.65 -8.01 4.16
CA CYS A 48 -3.32 -8.59 2.87
C CYS A 48 -2.12 -7.92 2.20
N TYR A 49 -1.83 -6.65 2.52
CA TYR A 49 -0.62 -5.99 2.05
C TYR A 49 0.40 -5.75 3.17
N GLN A 50 -0.04 -5.60 4.41
CA GLN A 50 0.87 -5.33 5.52
C GLN A 50 1.77 -6.53 5.82
N ILE A 51 1.25 -7.74 5.78
CA ILE A 51 2.06 -8.93 5.99
C ILE A 51 3.06 -9.15 4.85
N PRO A 52 2.68 -9.06 3.56
CA PRO A 52 3.67 -9.09 2.49
C PRO A 52 4.73 -7.99 2.61
N ALA A 53 4.34 -6.78 3.03
CA ALA A 53 5.30 -5.70 3.24
C ALA A 53 6.39 -6.08 4.25
N LEU A 54 6.03 -6.78 5.32
CA LEU A 54 6.99 -7.24 6.32
C LEU A 54 7.76 -8.49 5.87
N TYR A 55 7.18 -9.27 4.98
CA TYR A 55 7.83 -10.45 4.43
C TYR A 55 8.97 -10.08 3.48
N PHE A 56 8.75 -9.08 2.62
CA PHE A 56 9.79 -8.62 1.69
C PHE A 56 10.86 -7.79 2.41
N ASP A 57 12.05 -7.75 1.83
CA ASP A 57 13.22 -7.13 2.47
C ASP A 57 13.25 -5.61 2.38
N ASN A 58 12.71 -5.05 1.30
CA ASN A 58 12.77 -3.60 1.06
C ASN A 58 11.45 -2.91 1.43
N CYS A 59 11.08 -1.86 0.73
CA CYS A 59 10.01 -0.97 1.13
C CYS A 59 8.70 -1.21 0.38
N THR A 60 7.60 -0.77 0.98
CA THR A 60 6.27 -0.82 0.38
C THR A 60 5.66 0.59 0.35
N ILE A 61 5.06 0.95 -0.78
CA ILE A 61 4.23 2.15 -0.90
C ILE A 61 2.76 1.73 -0.88
N VAL A 62 1.97 2.45 -0.10
CA VAL A 62 0.51 2.27 -0.04
C VAL A 62 -0.14 3.55 -0.54
N ILE A 63 -0.87 3.47 -1.64
CA ILE A 63 -1.64 4.60 -2.17
C ILE A 63 -3.06 4.51 -1.65
N SER A 64 -3.54 5.57 -1.00
CA SER A 64 -4.89 5.67 -0.48
C SER A 64 -5.41 7.10 -0.60
N PRO A 65 -6.71 7.30 -0.90
CA PRO A 65 -7.29 8.64 -0.93
C PRO A 65 -7.77 9.11 0.44
N LEU A 66 -7.74 8.26 1.45
CA LEU A 66 -8.37 8.48 2.75
C LEU A 66 -7.41 9.14 3.74
N ILE A 67 -7.18 10.45 3.55
CA ILE A 67 -6.24 11.24 4.37
C ILE A 67 -6.56 11.11 5.87
N ALA A 68 -7.83 11.19 6.23
CA ALA A 68 -8.25 11.15 7.63
C ALA A 68 -7.90 9.84 8.34
N LEU A 69 -7.78 8.74 7.61
CA LEU A 69 -7.49 7.43 8.17
C LEU A 69 -6.01 7.06 8.15
N MET A 70 -5.20 7.79 7.38
CA MET A 70 -3.77 7.46 7.23
C MET A 70 -3.01 7.51 8.54
N GLN A 71 -3.22 8.56 9.33
CA GLN A 71 -2.52 8.71 10.60
C GLN A 71 -2.87 7.57 11.54
N ASP A 72 -4.15 7.20 11.62
CA ASP A 72 -4.59 6.09 12.47
C ASP A 72 -3.95 4.78 12.05
N GLN A 73 -3.89 4.50 10.75
CA GLN A 73 -3.26 3.29 10.24
C GLN A 73 -1.76 3.25 10.55
N VAL A 74 -1.08 4.36 10.37
CA VAL A 74 0.34 4.48 10.69
C VAL A 74 0.57 4.33 12.19
N ASP A 75 -0.25 4.96 13.02
CA ASP A 75 -0.13 4.86 14.47
C ASP A 75 -0.31 3.42 14.97
N VAL A 76 -1.26 2.69 14.41
CA VAL A 76 -1.47 1.27 14.74
C VAL A 76 -0.23 0.45 14.41
N LEU A 77 0.39 0.68 13.24
CA LEU A 77 1.61 -0.03 12.84
C LEU A 77 2.78 0.32 13.76
N LYS A 78 2.94 1.59 14.11
CA LYS A 78 4.02 2.02 15.02
C LYS A 78 3.90 1.39 16.39
N LYS A 79 2.67 1.25 16.91
CA LYS A 79 2.42 0.57 18.18
C LYS A 79 2.82 -0.90 18.15
N LYS A 80 2.88 -1.48 16.97
CA LYS A 80 3.32 -2.87 16.74
C LYS A 80 4.81 -2.95 16.39
N ASN A 81 5.56 -1.87 16.60
CA ASN A 81 6.98 -1.76 16.27
C ASN A 81 7.28 -1.94 14.78
N ILE A 82 6.35 -1.54 13.93
CA ILE A 82 6.53 -1.54 12.48
C ILE A 82 6.79 -0.11 12.03
N SER A 83 7.90 0.08 11.30
CA SER A 83 8.29 1.40 10.80
C SER A 83 7.36 1.82 9.67
N ALA A 84 6.54 2.83 9.92
CA ALA A 84 5.58 3.35 8.96
C ALA A 84 5.48 4.86 9.05
N ALA A 85 5.12 5.51 7.95
CA ALA A 85 4.87 6.94 7.90
C ALA A 85 3.84 7.25 6.82
N PHE A 86 3.31 8.46 6.83
CA PHE A 86 2.45 8.96 5.75
C PHE A 86 2.95 10.30 5.23
N ILE A 87 2.69 10.57 3.96
CA ILE A 87 2.94 11.88 3.34
C ILE A 87 1.64 12.32 2.66
N ASN A 88 1.05 13.38 3.17
CA ASN A 88 -0.16 14.00 2.62
C ASN A 88 -0.18 15.49 2.93
N SER A 89 -1.25 16.18 2.58
CA SER A 89 -1.37 17.63 2.73
C SER A 89 -1.43 18.13 4.18
N THR A 90 -1.60 17.25 5.16
CA THR A 90 -1.75 17.65 6.58
C THR A 90 -0.44 17.93 7.29
N ILE A 91 0.69 17.61 6.70
CA ILE A 91 2.00 17.83 7.30
C ILE A 91 2.78 18.90 6.56
N SER A 92 3.75 19.53 7.25
CA SER A 92 4.57 20.60 6.67
C SER A 92 5.50 20.09 5.57
N LYS A 93 5.96 21.00 4.73
CA LYS A 93 6.92 20.67 3.68
C LYS A 93 8.22 20.06 4.24
N PRO A 94 8.86 20.63 5.27
CA PRO A 94 10.05 20.02 5.88
C PRO A 94 9.80 18.61 6.40
N GLU A 95 8.63 18.35 6.99
CA GLU A 95 8.27 17.03 7.48
C GLU A 95 8.08 16.03 6.33
N LYS A 96 7.47 16.47 5.22
CA LYS A 96 7.33 15.65 4.01
C LYS A 96 8.71 15.24 3.47
N GLU A 97 9.62 16.19 3.38
CA GLU A 97 10.98 15.94 2.87
C GLU A 97 11.75 14.99 3.77
N LYS A 98 11.62 15.15 5.09
CA LYS A 98 12.26 14.28 6.06
C LYS A 98 11.79 12.85 5.93
N ARG A 99 10.48 12.64 5.88
CA ARG A 99 9.89 11.29 5.76
C ARG A 99 10.24 10.62 4.45
N LEU A 100 10.25 11.38 3.36
CA LEU A 100 10.62 10.88 2.05
C LEU A 100 12.10 10.43 2.04
N LYS A 101 12.97 11.22 2.62
CA LYS A 101 14.39 10.88 2.75
C LYS A 101 14.59 9.59 3.55
N GLU A 102 13.91 9.48 4.69
CA GLU A 102 13.96 8.29 5.54
C GLU A 102 13.46 7.05 4.80
N PHE A 103 12.42 7.20 3.98
CA PHE A 103 11.90 6.12 3.16
C PHE A 103 12.91 5.66 2.12
N VAL A 104 13.52 6.59 1.42
CA VAL A 104 14.56 6.30 0.40
C VAL A 104 15.77 5.62 1.04
N GLU A 105 16.12 6.00 2.26
CA GLU A 105 17.22 5.39 3.01
C GLU A 105 16.90 4.01 3.60
N GLY A 106 15.65 3.55 3.43
CA GLY A 106 15.22 2.24 3.94
C GLY A 106 14.84 2.23 5.42
N LYS A 107 14.68 3.39 6.04
CA LYS A 107 14.33 3.51 7.46
C LYS A 107 12.82 3.37 7.72
N ILE A 108 12.01 3.51 6.68
CA ILE A 108 10.55 3.37 6.74
C ILE A 108 10.15 2.19 5.88
N LYS A 109 9.44 1.23 6.47
CA LYS A 109 9.02 -0.01 5.80
C LYS A 109 7.79 0.18 4.93
N LEU A 110 6.80 0.91 5.45
CA LEU A 110 5.56 1.24 4.72
C LEU A 110 5.37 2.75 4.69
N LEU A 111 5.22 3.30 3.48
CA LEU A 111 4.90 4.71 3.28
C LEU A 111 3.50 4.82 2.68
N TYR A 112 2.60 5.48 3.41
CA TYR A 112 1.25 5.78 2.95
C TYR A 112 1.24 7.13 2.27
N VAL A 113 0.74 7.20 1.06
CA VAL A 113 0.67 8.45 0.29
C VAL A 113 -0.68 8.60 -0.38
N THR A 114 -1.08 9.85 -0.59
CA THR A 114 -2.22 10.16 -1.45
C THR A 114 -1.76 10.20 -2.91
N PRO A 115 -2.62 9.87 -3.88
CA PRO A 115 -2.21 9.76 -5.28
C PRO A 115 -1.71 11.06 -5.89
N GLU A 116 -2.18 12.22 -5.41
CA GLU A 116 -1.75 13.53 -5.91
C GLU A 116 -0.28 13.84 -5.61
N ARG A 117 0.35 13.09 -4.67
CA ARG A 117 1.78 13.24 -4.41
C ARG A 117 2.63 13.00 -5.66
N PHE A 118 2.17 12.11 -6.54
CA PHE A 118 2.90 11.79 -7.75
C PHE A 118 2.88 12.92 -8.80
N ARG A 119 2.10 13.98 -8.59
CA ARG A 119 2.16 15.20 -9.41
C ARG A 119 3.41 16.02 -9.10
N LYS A 120 4.03 15.81 -7.94
CA LYS A 120 5.20 16.57 -7.50
C LYS A 120 6.47 15.94 -8.07
N THR A 121 7.17 16.69 -8.91
CA THR A 121 8.39 16.22 -9.55
C THR A 121 9.45 15.79 -8.53
N ASP A 122 9.63 16.57 -7.47
CA ASP A 122 10.60 16.25 -6.42
C ASP A 122 10.28 14.93 -5.73
N PHE A 123 8.99 14.67 -5.47
CA PHE A 123 8.55 13.41 -4.88
C PHE A 123 8.90 12.24 -5.79
N VAL A 124 8.55 12.34 -7.07
CA VAL A 124 8.80 11.28 -8.06
C VAL A 124 10.31 11.00 -8.20
N GLU A 125 11.14 12.04 -8.27
CA GLU A 125 12.59 11.89 -8.38
C GLU A 125 13.19 11.15 -7.19
N GLN A 126 12.70 11.41 -5.98
CA GLN A 126 13.16 10.70 -4.79
C GLN A 126 12.64 9.26 -4.75
N ILE A 127 11.38 9.05 -5.09
CA ILE A 127 10.79 7.71 -5.10
C ILE A 127 11.52 6.75 -6.04
N LYS A 128 12.01 7.25 -7.18
CA LYS A 128 12.80 6.44 -8.11
C LYS A 128 14.07 5.87 -7.49
N LYS A 129 14.57 6.49 -6.44
CA LYS A 129 15.80 6.05 -5.75
C LYS A 129 15.50 5.00 -4.68
N ALA A 130 14.26 4.83 -4.29
CA ALA A 130 13.88 3.87 -3.26
C ALA A 130 13.79 2.45 -3.83
N LYS A 131 14.09 1.46 -3.00
CA LYS A 131 13.90 0.05 -3.35
C LYS A 131 12.50 -0.36 -2.92
N ILE A 132 11.59 -0.48 -3.86
CA ILE A 132 10.20 -0.76 -3.61
C ILE A 132 9.87 -2.17 -4.08
N ASP A 133 9.55 -3.05 -3.14
CA ASP A 133 9.19 -4.44 -3.44
C ASP A 133 7.70 -4.63 -3.70
N LEU A 134 6.88 -3.75 -3.13
CA LEU A 134 5.43 -3.90 -3.18
C LEU A 134 4.74 -2.54 -3.31
N LEU A 135 3.75 -2.48 -4.17
CA LEU A 135 2.82 -1.36 -4.28
C LEU A 135 1.44 -1.87 -3.89
N ALA A 136 0.84 -1.24 -2.88
CA ALA A 136 -0.54 -1.49 -2.50
C ALA A 136 -1.40 -0.30 -2.93
N VAL A 137 -2.48 -0.57 -3.64
CA VAL A 137 -3.43 0.46 -4.08
C VAL A 137 -4.75 0.20 -3.36
N ASP A 138 -4.99 0.96 -2.30
CA ASP A 138 -6.23 0.86 -1.54
C ASP A 138 -7.32 1.68 -2.24
N GLU A 139 -8.58 1.31 -2.00
CA GLU A 139 -9.72 1.93 -2.67
C GLU A 139 -9.56 1.92 -4.19
N ALA A 140 -9.13 0.78 -4.75
CA ALA A 140 -8.76 0.66 -6.17
C ALA A 140 -9.92 0.94 -7.13
N HIS A 141 -11.17 0.88 -6.67
CA HIS A 141 -12.33 1.28 -7.48
C HIS A 141 -12.24 2.73 -7.97
N CYS A 142 -11.45 3.57 -7.30
CA CYS A 142 -11.23 4.98 -7.70
C CYS A 142 -10.51 5.11 -9.05
N ILE A 143 -9.92 4.03 -9.57
CA ILE A 143 -9.25 4.02 -10.88
C ILE A 143 -10.26 4.17 -12.02
N SER A 144 -11.46 3.62 -11.85
CA SER A 144 -12.45 3.49 -12.91
C SER A 144 -13.40 4.68 -13.01
N GLU A 145 -13.56 5.22 -14.21
CA GLU A 145 -14.56 6.24 -14.53
C GLU A 145 -15.99 5.71 -14.34
N TRP A 146 -16.17 4.39 -14.36
CA TRP A 146 -17.46 3.74 -14.17
C TRP A 146 -17.84 3.61 -12.70
N GLY A 147 -16.91 3.93 -11.79
CA GLY A 147 -17.13 3.86 -10.36
C GLY A 147 -17.77 5.14 -9.81
N HIS A 148 -18.55 5.00 -8.74
CA HIS A 148 -19.22 6.14 -8.08
C HIS A 148 -18.25 7.09 -7.37
N ASP A 149 -17.00 6.67 -7.15
CA ASP A 149 -15.98 7.43 -6.44
C ASP A 149 -14.71 7.60 -7.30
N PHE A 150 -14.91 7.82 -8.60
CA PHE A 150 -13.78 8.02 -9.52
C PHE A 150 -12.93 9.22 -9.09
N ARG A 151 -11.61 8.99 -9.05
CA ARG A 151 -10.63 10.03 -8.74
C ARG A 151 -9.58 10.08 -9.85
N PRO A 152 -9.47 11.22 -10.57
CA PRO A 152 -8.58 11.30 -11.74
C PRO A 152 -7.12 10.92 -11.48
N ASP A 153 -6.60 11.19 -10.28
CA ASP A 153 -5.22 10.83 -9.95
C ASP A 153 -4.98 9.32 -9.91
N TYR A 154 -6.03 8.53 -9.63
CA TYR A 154 -5.92 7.08 -9.65
C TYR A 154 -5.74 6.52 -11.06
N SER A 155 -6.25 7.21 -12.08
CA SER A 155 -6.10 6.74 -13.47
C SER A 155 -4.65 6.78 -13.95
N ARG A 156 -3.78 7.51 -13.25
CA ARG A 156 -2.37 7.64 -13.57
C ARG A 156 -1.45 6.68 -12.81
N ILE A 157 -2.01 5.83 -11.95
CA ILE A 157 -1.22 4.91 -11.13
C ILE A 157 -0.36 3.97 -11.99
N GLY A 158 -0.86 3.55 -13.16
CA GLY A 158 -0.08 2.75 -14.09
C GLY A 158 1.23 3.42 -14.50
N GLU A 159 1.19 4.73 -14.78
CA GLU A 159 2.37 5.52 -15.11
C GLU A 159 3.33 5.60 -13.91
N PHE A 160 2.79 5.83 -12.73
CA PHE A 160 3.60 5.92 -11.51
C PHE A 160 4.26 4.59 -11.18
N ARG A 161 3.57 3.50 -11.44
CA ARG A 161 4.09 2.16 -11.28
C ARG A 161 5.34 1.93 -12.12
N GLU A 162 5.30 2.36 -13.37
CA GLU A 162 6.45 2.30 -14.26
C GLU A 162 7.63 3.11 -13.72
N LEU A 163 7.36 4.31 -13.19
CA LEU A 163 8.38 5.16 -12.59
C LEU A 163 9.05 4.52 -11.38
N MET A 164 8.34 3.65 -10.67
CA MET A 164 8.86 2.93 -9.51
C MET A 164 9.54 1.60 -9.86
N GLY A 165 9.68 1.27 -11.14
CA GLY A 165 10.31 0.03 -11.57
C GLY A 165 9.36 -1.16 -11.65
N ASN A 166 8.07 -0.93 -11.84
CA ASN A 166 7.03 -1.96 -11.95
C ASN A 166 7.01 -2.96 -10.79
N PRO A 167 6.89 -2.48 -9.55
CA PRO A 167 6.86 -3.38 -8.40
C PRO A 167 5.65 -4.30 -8.43
N LEU A 168 5.76 -5.42 -7.70
CA LEU A 168 4.62 -6.29 -7.48
C LEU A 168 3.47 -5.47 -6.88
N THR A 169 2.26 -5.64 -7.38
CA THR A 169 1.14 -4.78 -7.04
C THR A 169 -0.05 -5.57 -6.51
N ILE A 170 -0.61 -5.09 -5.41
CA ILE A 170 -1.86 -5.58 -4.86
C ILE A 170 -2.86 -4.42 -4.81
N ALA A 171 -3.98 -4.59 -5.48
CA ALA A 171 -5.08 -3.61 -5.50
C ALA A 171 -6.22 -4.13 -4.62
N LEU A 172 -6.79 -3.27 -3.79
CA LEU A 172 -7.79 -3.65 -2.82
C LEU A 172 -9.00 -2.72 -2.90
N THR A 173 -10.17 -3.32 -2.86
CA THR A 173 -11.42 -2.56 -2.81
C THR A 173 -12.52 -3.38 -2.15
N ALA A 174 -13.50 -2.69 -1.56
CA ALA A 174 -14.67 -3.33 -1.00
C ALA A 174 -15.73 -3.64 -2.06
N THR A 175 -15.73 -2.89 -3.17
CA THR A 175 -16.74 -3.03 -4.23
C THR A 175 -16.12 -2.80 -5.60
N ALA A 176 -16.46 -3.66 -6.57
CA ALA A 176 -16.12 -3.43 -7.97
C ALA A 176 -17.04 -4.24 -8.88
N THR A 177 -17.67 -3.57 -9.85
CA THR A 177 -18.39 -4.23 -10.93
C THR A 177 -17.38 -4.84 -11.90
N HIS A 178 -17.84 -5.63 -12.86
CA HIS A 178 -16.98 -6.21 -13.88
C HIS A 178 -16.21 -5.12 -14.67
N ASP A 179 -16.89 -4.05 -15.08
CA ASP A 179 -16.27 -2.95 -15.80
C ASP A 179 -15.18 -2.25 -14.98
N ILE A 180 -15.43 -2.06 -13.68
CA ILE A 180 -14.44 -1.48 -12.77
C ILE A 180 -13.23 -2.41 -12.61
N GLN A 181 -13.47 -3.72 -12.50
CA GLN A 181 -12.39 -4.70 -12.37
C GLN A 181 -11.46 -4.71 -13.59
N GLU A 182 -11.98 -4.51 -14.79
CA GLU A 182 -11.17 -4.43 -15.99
C GLU A 182 -10.24 -3.22 -15.99
N ASP A 183 -10.67 -2.10 -15.38
CA ASP A 183 -9.85 -0.88 -15.28
C ASP A 183 -8.73 -0.98 -14.26
N ILE A 184 -8.89 -1.84 -13.26
CA ILE A 184 -7.90 -2.05 -12.23
C ILE A 184 -6.81 -2.99 -12.75
#